data_6e178bbdc5122ab460b71be577a75524
#
_entry.id   6e178bbdc5122ab460b71be577a75524
#
_cell.length_a   1.000
_cell.length_b   1.000
_cell.length_c   1.000
_cell.angle_alpha   90.00
_cell.angle_beta   90.00
_cell.angle_gamma   90.00
#
_symmetry.space_group_name_H-M   'P 1'
#
loop_
_entity.id
_entity.type
_entity.pdbx_description
1 polymer ?
#
loop_
_entity_poly.entity_id
_entity_poly.type
_entity_poly.pdbx_seq_one_letter_code
_entity_poly.pdbx_strand_id
1 'polypeptide(L)'
;AYEPYKIAPVTSAKKGIPKPLMSVLVFILAFLVAFGVRYFYKNTATKTLQGTGYTMTAPADIEKSSSTNLYALDNFSNNEVGINAVKLSYSDIALYGYGKGESASDIFDFILENGSTTLKITGKDSKYIYYTQSIGDKHYYGMSSITEGNGGYYIFDFLCEQKNKSKYEDKFKDWAASVEIK
;
A
#
# COMPACT_ATOMS: atom_id res chain seq x y z
N ALA A 1 67.40 38.88 -37.59
CA ALA A 1 66.77 37.59 -37.63
C ALA A 1 66.05 37.38 -36.32
N TYR A 2 64.70 37.21 -36.37
CA TYR A 2 63.83 37.00 -35.22
C TYR A 2 63.56 35.50 -35.09
N GLU A 3 64.03 34.88 -33.99
CA GLU A 3 63.69 33.44 -33.74
C GLU A 3 62.30 33.31 -33.17
N PRO A 4 61.44 32.44 -33.69
CA PRO A 4 60.12 32.24 -33.15
C PRO A 4 60.21 31.43 -31.88
N TYR A 5 59.48 31.92 -30.82
CA TYR A 5 59.32 31.29 -29.53
C TYR A 5 58.62 29.96 -29.67
N LYS A 6 59.25 28.83 -29.36
CA LYS A 6 58.64 27.50 -29.32
C LYS A 6 57.90 27.36 -28.01
N ILE A 7 56.55 27.40 -28.10
CA ILE A 7 55.65 27.04 -26.98
C ILE A 7 55.73 25.52 -26.82
N ALA A 8 56.24 25.07 -25.69
CA ALA A 8 56.22 23.66 -25.31
C ALA A 8 54.75 23.20 -25.09
N PRO A 9 54.37 22.00 -25.57
CA PRO A 9 53.02 21.49 -25.33
C PRO A 9 52.82 21.24 -23.83
N VAL A 10 51.77 21.87 -23.27
CA VAL A 10 51.32 21.60 -21.90
C VAL A 10 50.65 20.21 -21.89
N THR A 11 51.43 19.20 -21.55
CA THR A 11 50.87 17.87 -21.25
C THR A 11 50.12 17.95 -19.91
N SER A 12 48.84 18.17 -19.96
CA SER A 12 47.95 18.01 -18.80
C SER A 12 47.92 16.51 -18.44
N ALA A 13 48.78 16.12 -17.53
CA ALA A 13 48.70 14.79 -16.92
C ALA A 13 47.36 14.68 -16.17
N LYS A 14 46.41 13.86 -16.71
CA LYS A 14 45.23 13.47 -15.99
C LYS A 14 45.69 12.77 -14.70
N LYS A 15 45.64 13.47 -13.56
CA LYS A 15 45.90 12.87 -12.26
C LYS A 15 44.83 11.81 -12.04
N GLY A 16 45.17 10.54 -12.15
CA GLY A 16 44.27 9.43 -11.80
C GLY A 16 43.89 9.52 -10.32
N ILE A 17 42.69 9.08 -10.02
CA ILE A 17 42.17 9.03 -8.63
C ILE A 17 43.12 8.13 -7.80
N PRO A 18 43.62 8.60 -6.65
CA PRO A 18 44.48 7.79 -5.79
C PRO A 18 43.83 6.46 -5.41
N LYS A 19 44.60 5.35 -5.46
CA LYS A 19 44.08 3.99 -5.17
C LYS A 19 43.26 3.89 -3.88
N PRO A 20 43.66 4.48 -2.73
CA PRO A 20 42.84 4.44 -1.51
C PRO A 20 41.49 5.16 -1.67
N LEU A 21 41.46 6.27 -2.42
CA LEU A 21 40.19 6.98 -2.68
C LEU A 21 39.28 6.18 -3.59
N MET A 22 39.81 5.45 -4.54
CA MET A 22 39.03 4.53 -5.40
C MET A 22 38.39 3.41 -4.59
N SER A 23 39.09 2.81 -3.63
CA SER A 23 38.56 1.79 -2.74
C SER A 23 37.38 2.31 -1.91
N VAL A 24 37.51 3.50 -1.33
CA VAL A 24 36.44 4.13 -0.55
C VAL A 24 35.23 4.42 -1.43
N LEU A 25 35.43 4.91 -2.65
CA LEU A 25 34.35 5.16 -3.60
C LEU A 25 33.61 3.89 -3.99
N VAL A 26 34.32 2.78 -4.23
CA VAL A 26 33.72 1.47 -4.52
C VAL A 26 32.90 0.96 -3.33
N PHE A 27 33.39 1.11 -2.09
CA PHE A 27 32.65 0.75 -0.88
C PHE A 27 31.38 1.56 -0.72
N ILE A 28 31.43 2.88 -0.91
CA ILE A 28 30.25 3.76 -0.84
C ILE A 28 29.22 3.36 -1.90
N LEU A 29 29.67 3.11 -3.14
CA LEU A 29 28.78 2.70 -4.23
C LEU A 29 28.12 1.35 -3.93
N ALA A 30 28.89 0.36 -3.47
CA ALA A 30 28.35 -0.95 -3.08
C ALA A 30 27.33 -0.84 -1.94
N PHE A 31 27.59 0.02 -0.94
CA PHE A 31 26.67 0.26 0.15
C PHE A 31 25.38 0.93 -0.32
N LEU A 32 25.46 1.96 -1.20
CA LEU A 32 24.29 2.63 -1.77
C LEU A 32 23.46 1.68 -2.62
N VAL A 33 24.08 0.80 -3.41
CA VAL A 33 23.38 -0.23 -4.19
C VAL A 33 22.69 -1.22 -3.27
N ALA A 34 23.36 -1.77 -2.27
CA ALA A 34 22.78 -2.73 -1.33
C ALA A 34 21.63 -2.10 -0.53
N PHE A 35 21.78 -0.85 -0.07
CA PHE A 35 20.74 -0.13 0.64
C PHE A 35 19.57 0.21 -0.29
N GLY A 36 19.84 0.65 -1.51
CA GLY A 36 18.83 0.94 -2.52
C GLY A 36 18.02 -0.29 -2.91
N VAL A 37 18.67 -1.43 -3.13
CA VAL A 37 18.00 -2.72 -3.42
C VAL A 37 17.12 -3.13 -2.24
N ARG A 38 17.64 -3.06 -1.00
CA ARG A 38 16.85 -3.39 0.20
C ARG A 38 15.66 -2.47 0.39
N TYR A 39 15.85 -1.16 0.18
CA TYR A 39 14.78 -0.17 0.28
C TYR A 39 13.71 -0.41 -0.80
N PHE A 40 14.15 -0.63 -2.05
CA PHE A 40 13.25 -0.95 -3.16
C PHE A 40 12.46 -2.23 -2.88
N TYR A 41 13.14 -3.32 -2.49
CA TYR A 41 12.49 -4.59 -2.17
C TYR A 41 11.44 -4.42 -1.06
N LYS A 42 11.78 -3.75 0.05
CA LYS A 42 10.85 -3.51 1.16
C LYS A 42 9.61 -2.72 0.74
N ASN A 43 9.74 -1.78 -0.22
CA ASN A 43 8.64 -0.91 -0.64
C ASN A 43 7.84 -1.43 -1.84
N THR A 44 8.36 -2.40 -2.60
CA THR A 44 7.75 -2.89 -3.84
C THR A 44 7.44 -4.38 -3.83
N ALA A 45 8.11 -5.16 -2.99
CA ALA A 45 7.86 -6.58 -2.90
C ALA A 45 6.45 -6.86 -2.37
N THR A 46 5.76 -7.78 -3.04
CA THR A 46 4.43 -8.23 -2.67
C THR A 46 4.41 -9.75 -2.49
N LYS A 47 3.41 -10.25 -1.76
CA LYS A 47 3.09 -11.67 -1.65
C LYS A 47 1.60 -11.88 -1.80
N THR A 48 1.19 -13.11 -2.09
CA THR A 48 -0.22 -13.51 -2.02
C THR A 48 -0.58 -13.80 -0.56
N LEU A 49 -1.51 -13.02 -0.02
CA LEU A 49 -2.13 -13.33 1.27
C LEU A 49 -3.20 -14.39 1.10
N GLN A 50 -3.27 -15.31 2.06
CA GLN A 50 -4.35 -16.28 2.20
C GLN A 50 -5.25 -15.81 3.34
N GLY A 51 -6.42 -15.31 2.99
CA GLY A 51 -7.47 -14.97 3.94
C GLY A 51 -8.52 -16.07 4.07
N THR A 52 -9.49 -15.84 4.93
CA THR A 52 -10.60 -16.74 5.18
C THR A 52 -11.63 -16.64 4.04
N GLY A 53 -11.53 -17.54 3.07
CA GLY A 53 -12.40 -17.58 1.88
C GLY A 53 -11.97 -16.65 0.72
N TYR A 54 -10.77 -16.10 0.76
CA TYR A 54 -10.22 -15.25 -0.32
C TYR A 54 -8.70 -15.30 -0.40
N THR A 55 -8.16 -14.81 -1.52
CA THR A 55 -6.75 -14.46 -1.66
C THR A 55 -6.62 -13.03 -2.16
N MET A 56 -5.50 -12.38 -1.90
CA MET A 56 -5.17 -11.06 -2.43
C MET A 56 -3.67 -10.81 -2.46
N THR A 57 -3.22 -9.90 -3.30
CA THR A 57 -1.85 -9.41 -3.28
C THR A 57 -1.70 -8.34 -2.19
N ALA A 58 -0.60 -8.37 -1.44
CA ALA A 58 -0.31 -7.39 -0.40
C ALA A 58 1.20 -7.24 -0.20
N PRO A 59 1.68 -6.25 0.60
CA PRO A 59 3.10 -6.11 0.91
C PRO A 59 3.71 -7.40 1.45
N ALA A 60 4.96 -7.71 1.05
CA ALA A 60 5.62 -8.95 1.46
C ALA A 60 5.86 -9.05 2.98
N ASP A 61 5.98 -7.90 3.65
CA ASP A 61 6.24 -7.78 5.09
C ASP A 61 4.97 -7.65 5.94
N ILE A 62 3.77 -7.72 5.32
CA ILE A 62 2.52 -7.69 6.08
C ILE A 62 2.27 -9.05 6.74
N GLU A 63 1.80 -9.04 7.98
CA GLU A 63 1.55 -10.24 8.77
C GLU A 63 0.11 -10.25 9.32
N LYS A 64 -0.40 -11.43 9.62
CA LYS A 64 -1.69 -11.57 10.27
C LYS A 64 -1.59 -11.00 11.68
N SER A 65 -2.50 -10.09 12.02
CA SER A 65 -2.59 -9.46 13.32
C SER A 65 -3.88 -9.86 14.04
N SER A 66 -3.86 -9.81 15.37
CA SER A 66 -5.08 -9.99 16.15
C SER A 66 -6.01 -8.80 15.95
N SER A 67 -7.32 -9.06 15.81
CA SER A 67 -8.33 -8.02 15.80
C SER A 67 -9.02 -7.91 17.16
N THR A 68 -9.30 -6.68 17.56
CA THR A 68 -10.27 -6.39 18.62
C THR A 68 -11.69 -6.26 18.07
N ASN A 69 -11.85 -6.22 16.75
CA ASN A 69 -13.16 -6.17 16.09
C ASN A 69 -13.73 -7.59 15.95
N LEU A 70 -14.82 -7.85 16.64
CA LEU A 70 -15.52 -9.14 16.63
C LEU A 70 -16.08 -9.54 15.26
N TYR A 71 -16.30 -8.58 14.37
CA TYR A 71 -16.82 -8.79 13.01
C TYR A 71 -15.72 -8.95 11.97
N ALA A 72 -14.47 -8.77 12.34
CA ALA A 72 -13.36 -8.95 11.40
C ALA A 72 -13.14 -10.42 11.09
N LEU A 73 -13.19 -10.75 9.81
CA LEU A 73 -12.84 -12.07 9.29
C LEU A 73 -11.34 -12.31 9.38
N ASP A 74 -10.56 -11.33 8.94
CA ASP A 74 -9.09 -11.31 9.01
C ASP A 74 -8.57 -9.89 9.21
N ASN A 75 -7.43 -9.79 9.87
CA ASN A 75 -6.65 -8.56 9.96
C ASN A 75 -5.19 -8.84 9.61
N PHE A 76 -4.61 -7.95 8.84
CA PHE A 76 -3.20 -7.96 8.49
C PHE A 76 -2.61 -6.58 8.69
N SER A 77 -1.40 -6.50 9.18
CA SER A 77 -0.72 -5.22 9.35
C SER A 77 0.80 -5.35 9.25
N ASN A 78 1.42 -4.24 8.93
CA ASN A 78 2.83 -3.99 9.16
C ASN A 78 2.98 -2.60 9.81
N ASN A 79 4.17 -2.03 9.82
CA ASN A 79 4.42 -0.72 10.45
C ASN A 79 3.79 0.47 9.71
N GLU A 80 3.29 0.29 8.48
CA GLU A 80 2.82 1.39 7.63
C GLU A 80 1.36 1.25 7.19
N VAL A 81 0.88 0.01 7.02
CA VAL A 81 -0.47 -0.27 6.52
C VAL A 81 -1.19 -1.32 7.35
N GLY A 82 -2.51 -1.18 7.41
CA GLY A 82 -3.43 -2.18 7.90
C GLY A 82 -4.40 -2.61 6.80
N ILE A 83 -4.77 -3.87 6.80
CA ILE A 83 -5.82 -4.43 5.94
C ILE A 83 -6.77 -5.20 6.85
N ASN A 84 -8.04 -4.83 6.79
CA ASN A 84 -9.10 -5.51 7.52
C ASN A 84 -10.09 -6.10 6.52
N ALA A 85 -10.48 -7.35 6.72
CA ALA A 85 -11.51 -8.01 5.93
C ALA A 85 -12.72 -8.34 6.82
N VAL A 86 -13.91 -7.98 6.34
CA VAL A 86 -15.19 -8.27 6.98
C VAL A 86 -16.08 -8.99 5.97
N LYS A 87 -16.94 -9.88 6.42
CA LYS A 87 -17.96 -10.49 5.57
C LYS A 87 -19.35 -10.11 6.09
N LEU A 88 -20.17 -9.53 5.22
CA LEU A 88 -21.61 -9.39 5.41
C LEU A 88 -22.30 -10.54 4.71
N SER A 89 -22.96 -11.42 5.46
CA SER A 89 -23.73 -12.51 4.85
C SER A 89 -25.02 -11.98 4.22
N TYR A 90 -25.53 -12.67 3.20
CA TYR A 90 -26.83 -12.31 2.62
C TYR A 90 -27.97 -12.38 3.66
N SER A 91 -27.88 -13.29 4.64
CA SER A 91 -28.85 -13.38 5.72
C SER A 91 -28.85 -12.15 6.62
N ASP A 92 -27.68 -11.54 6.86
CA ASP A 92 -27.58 -10.37 7.73
C ASP A 92 -28.20 -9.13 7.07
N ILE A 93 -27.98 -8.96 5.76
CA ILE A 93 -28.48 -7.79 5.02
C ILE A 93 -29.91 -7.96 4.51
N ALA A 94 -30.44 -9.20 4.42
CA ALA A 94 -31.79 -9.47 3.98
C ALA A 94 -32.86 -8.83 4.90
N LEU A 95 -32.57 -8.66 6.18
CA LEU A 95 -33.45 -7.98 7.13
C LEU A 95 -33.68 -6.51 6.79
N TYR A 96 -32.77 -5.92 5.98
CA TYR A 96 -32.82 -4.54 5.52
C TYR A 96 -33.22 -4.39 4.05
N GLY A 97 -33.66 -5.49 3.42
CA GLY A 97 -34.12 -5.49 2.03
C GLY A 97 -33.01 -5.64 0.99
N TYR A 98 -31.78 -5.91 1.41
CA TYR A 98 -30.65 -6.16 0.51
C TYR A 98 -30.44 -7.66 0.28
N GLY A 99 -29.83 -8.02 -0.84
CA GLY A 99 -29.64 -9.41 -1.22
C GLY A 99 -28.43 -9.68 -2.09
N LYS A 100 -28.50 -10.76 -2.83
CA LYS A 100 -27.49 -11.12 -3.83
C LYS A 100 -27.61 -10.22 -5.06
N GLY A 101 -26.46 -9.81 -5.62
CA GLY A 101 -26.39 -9.02 -6.86
C GLY A 101 -26.55 -7.52 -6.67
N GLU A 102 -26.55 -7.03 -5.42
CA GLU A 102 -26.48 -5.60 -5.15
C GLU A 102 -25.13 -5.02 -5.62
N SER A 103 -25.15 -3.77 -6.08
CA SER A 103 -23.90 -3.10 -6.45
C SER A 103 -23.07 -2.79 -5.21
N ALA A 104 -21.75 -2.67 -5.38
CA ALA A 104 -20.86 -2.22 -4.31
C ALA A 104 -21.30 -0.87 -3.73
N SER A 105 -21.85 0.02 -4.57
CA SER A 105 -22.40 1.31 -4.14
C SER A 105 -23.58 1.14 -3.17
N ASP A 106 -24.52 0.25 -3.46
CA ASP A 106 -25.69 0.03 -2.62
C ASP A 106 -25.30 -0.56 -1.27
N ILE A 107 -24.35 -1.51 -1.26
CA ILE A 107 -23.82 -2.07 -0.01
C ILE A 107 -23.03 -1.03 0.79
N PHE A 108 -22.30 -0.12 0.14
CA PHE A 108 -21.66 0.98 0.83
C PHE A 108 -22.68 1.93 1.47
N ASP A 109 -23.76 2.27 0.77
CA ASP A 109 -24.84 3.11 1.32
C ASP A 109 -25.47 2.44 2.53
N PHE A 110 -25.77 1.14 2.44
CA PHE A 110 -26.25 0.34 3.56
C PHE A 110 -25.32 0.41 4.78
N ILE A 111 -23.99 0.26 4.57
CA ILE A 111 -23.00 0.32 5.65
C ILE A 111 -22.94 1.72 6.27
N LEU A 112 -22.98 2.77 5.46
CA LEU A 112 -22.90 4.14 5.93
C LEU A 112 -24.17 4.56 6.70
N GLU A 113 -25.35 4.09 6.27
CA GLU A 113 -26.62 4.39 6.92
C GLU A 113 -26.83 3.64 8.24
N ASN A 114 -26.32 2.40 8.33
CA ASN A 114 -26.56 1.53 9.48
C ASN A 114 -25.33 1.35 10.39
N GLY A 115 -24.16 1.80 9.95
CA GLY A 115 -22.91 1.74 10.71
C GLY A 115 -22.74 2.95 11.63
N SER A 116 -22.25 2.71 12.87
CA SER A 116 -21.74 3.80 13.71
C SER A 116 -20.40 4.25 13.19
N THR A 117 -20.36 5.29 12.36
CA THR A 117 -19.12 5.70 11.72
C THR A 117 -18.56 7.00 12.31
N THR A 118 -17.34 6.92 12.83
CA THR A 118 -16.49 8.08 13.12
C THR A 118 -15.68 8.48 11.88
N LEU A 119 -16.00 7.85 10.73
CA LEU A 119 -15.29 8.05 9.48
C LEU A 119 -15.74 9.32 8.79
N LYS A 120 -14.82 10.13 8.35
CA LYS A 120 -15.12 11.27 7.47
C LYS A 120 -14.91 10.81 6.03
N ILE A 121 -16.01 10.60 5.29
CA ILE A 121 -15.96 10.23 3.88
C ILE A 121 -15.39 11.42 3.08
N THR A 122 -14.37 11.15 2.27
CA THR A 122 -13.68 12.12 1.43
C THR A 122 -13.92 11.92 -0.06
N GLY A 123 -14.45 10.76 -0.45
CA GLY A 123 -14.84 10.42 -1.81
C GLY A 123 -15.52 9.06 -1.88
N LYS A 124 -16.31 8.86 -2.95
CA LYS A 124 -16.96 7.60 -3.28
C LYS A 124 -17.04 7.47 -4.80
N ASP A 125 -16.73 6.31 -5.31
CA ASP A 125 -17.02 5.92 -6.68
C ASP A 125 -17.76 4.57 -6.72
N SER A 126 -17.93 3.97 -7.89
CA SER A 126 -18.68 2.72 -8.05
C SER A 126 -18.01 1.49 -7.41
N LYS A 127 -16.73 1.58 -7.03
CA LYS A 127 -15.92 0.47 -6.52
C LYS A 127 -15.33 0.72 -5.14
N TYR A 128 -15.10 1.99 -4.78
CA TYR A 128 -14.34 2.36 -3.59
C TYR A 128 -15.00 3.48 -2.81
N ILE A 129 -14.85 3.43 -1.48
CA ILE A 129 -15.06 4.58 -0.59
C ILE A 129 -13.71 5.01 -0.05
N TYR A 130 -13.48 6.32 -0.04
CA TYR A 130 -12.29 6.94 0.54
C TYR A 130 -12.69 7.72 1.78
N TYR A 131 -11.91 7.57 2.85
CA TYR A 131 -12.23 8.21 4.11
C TYR A 131 -10.99 8.64 4.87
N THR A 132 -11.20 9.49 5.86
CA THR A 132 -10.20 9.79 6.88
C THR A 132 -10.78 9.52 8.25
N GLN A 133 -9.93 9.12 9.19
CA GLN A 133 -10.29 8.96 10.59
C GLN A 133 -9.15 9.39 11.50
N SER A 134 -9.48 9.76 12.73
CA SER A 134 -8.50 10.06 13.77
C SER A 134 -8.59 8.99 14.86
N ILE A 135 -7.45 8.44 15.23
CA ILE A 135 -7.33 7.46 16.33
C ILE A 135 -6.25 8.00 17.27
N GLY A 136 -6.67 8.51 18.43
CA GLY A 136 -5.80 9.30 19.28
C GLY A 136 -5.29 10.55 18.55
N ASP A 137 -3.98 10.79 18.63
CA ASP A 137 -3.33 11.92 17.96
C ASP A 137 -2.95 11.65 16.49
N LYS A 138 -3.28 10.49 15.97
CA LYS A 138 -2.91 10.10 14.61
C LYS A 138 -4.08 10.23 13.65
N HIS A 139 -3.77 10.73 12.46
CA HIS A 139 -4.72 10.83 11.35
C HIS A 139 -4.41 9.76 10.31
N TYR A 140 -5.46 9.08 9.85
CA TYR A 140 -5.37 7.98 8.90
C TYR A 140 -6.15 8.30 7.64
N TYR A 141 -5.64 7.81 6.52
CA TYR A 141 -6.33 7.70 5.24
C TYR A 141 -6.74 6.25 5.05
N GLY A 142 -7.99 6.02 4.64
CA GLY A 142 -8.53 4.71 4.36
C GLY A 142 -9.22 4.64 3.01
N MET A 143 -9.27 3.43 2.48
CA MET A 143 -10.04 3.05 1.30
C MET A 143 -10.74 1.72 1.59
N SER A 144 -12.04 1.65 1.32
CA SER A 144 -12.79 0.39 1.37
C SER A 144 -13.16 -0.05 -0.04
N SER A 145 -13.12 -1.37 -0.26
CA SER A 145 -13.64 -2.03 -1.46
C SER A 145 -14.59 -3.15 -1.08
N ILE A 146 -15.53 -3.47 -1.99
CA ILE A 146 -16.48 -4.56 -1.80
C ILE A 146 -16.38 -5.53 -2.97
N THR A 147 -16.34 -6.81 -2.66
CA THR A 147 -16.38 -7.91 -3.64
C THR A 147 -17.47 -8.90 -3.25
N GLU A 148 -18.40 -9.16 -4.14
CA GLU A 148 -19.41 -10.19 -3.94
C GLU A 148 -18.76 -11.58 -4.02
N GLY A 149 -19.20 -12.51 -3.17
CA GLY A 149 -18.66 -13.86 -3.13
C GLY A 149 -19.62 -14.87 -2.53
N ASN A 150 -19.12 -16.03 -2.19
CA ASN A 150 -19.91 -17.12 -1.64
C ASN A 150 -20.63 -16.72 -0.34
N GLY A 151 -21.95 -16.56 -0.43
CA GLY A 151 -22.85 -16.33 0.71
C GLY A 151 -22.82 -14.91 1.29
N GLY A 152 -22.28 -13.90 0.56
CA GLY A 152 -22.27 -12.52 1.02
C GLY A 152 -21.28 -11.62 0.31
N TYR A 153 -21.07 -10.45 0.89
CA TYR A 153 -20.15 -9.42 0.43
C TYR A 153 -18.92 -9.38 1.33
N TYR A 154 -17.75 -9.42 0.73
CA TYR A 154 -16.46 -9.23 1.41
C TYR A 154 -16.07 -7.76 1.29
N ILE A 155 -15.86 -7.13 2.41
CA ILE A 155 -15.45 -5.73 2.54
C ILE A 155 -14.00 -5.73 2.96
N PHE A 156 -13.15 -5.04 2.20
CA PHE A 156 -11.73 -4.89 2.48
C PHE A 156 -11.43 -3.43 2.78
N ASP A 157 -10.99 -3.16 4.00
CA ASP A 157 -10.55 -1.84 4.42
C ASP A 157 -9.03 -1.78 4.41
N PHE A 158 -8.48 -0.82 3.70
CA PHE A 158 -7.06 -0.51 3.61
C PHE A 158 -6.78 0.78 4.34
N LEU A 159 -5.80 0.80 5.21
CA LEU A 159 -5.52 1.92 6.09
C LEU A 159 -4.03 2.24 6.12
N CYS A 160 -3.67 3.53 6.07
CA CYS A 160 -2.32 4.01 6.36
C CYS A 160 -2.37 5.36 7.09
N GLU A 161 -1.27 5.78 7.71
CA GLU A 161 -1.22 7.15 8.23
C GLU A 161 -1.41 8.15 7.08
N GLN A 162 -2.14 9.26 7.32
CA GLN A 162 -2.49 10.28 6.32
C GLN A 162 -1.28 10.84 5.56
N LYS A 163 -0.12 10.95 6.21
CA LYS A 163 1.13 11.39 5.57
C LYS A 163 1.64 10.44 4.48
N ASN A 164 1.20 9.17 4.52
CA ASN A 164 1.57 8.12 3.57
C ASN A 164 0.54 7.91 2.45
N LYS A 165 -0.53 8.72 2.40
CA LYS A 165 -1.61 8.60 1.41
C LYS A 165 -1.06 8.46 -0.02
N SER A 166 -0.23 9.39 -0.45
CA SER A 166 0.33 9.41 -1.81
C SER A 166 1.19 8.19 -2.17
N LYS A 167 1.74 7.51 -1.15
CA LYS A 167 2.51 6.26 -1.33
C LYS A 167 1.60 5.06 -1.55
N TYR A 168 0.39 5.05 -0.95
CA TYR A 168 -0.45 3.85 -0.86
C TYR A 168 -1.77 3.92 -1.60
N GLU A 169 -2.27 5.09 -1.99
CA GLU A 169 -3.60 5.24 -2.63
C GLU A 169 -3.77 4.35 -3.87
N ASP A 170 -2.80 4.35 -4.79
CA ASP A 170 -2.87 3.50 -5.97
C ASP A 170 -2.60 2.01 -5.64
N LYS A 171 -1.71 1.74 -4.69
CA LYS A 171 -1.46 0.37 -4.23
C LYS A 171 -2.69 -0.27 -3.58
N PHE A 172 -3.49 0.51 -2.84
CA PHE A 172 -4.74 0.02 -2.27
C PHE A 172 -5.71 -0.44 -3.36
N LYS A 173 -5.81 0.31 -4.47
CA LYS A 173 -6.61 -0.08 -5.63
C LYS A 173 -6.09 -1.36 -6.29
N ASP A 174 -4.77 -1.47 -6.46
CA ASP A 174 -4.14 -2.67 -7.04
C ASP A 174 -4.38 -3.89 -6.15
N TRP A 175 -4.25 -3.76 -4.82
CA TRP A 175 -4.51 -4.86 -3.90
C TRP A 175 -5.99 -5.24 -3.87
N ALA A 176 -6.89 -4.26 -3.84
CA ALA A 176 -8.33 -4.50 -3.93
C ALA A 176 -8.72 -5.21 -5.24
N ALA A 177 -8.12 -4.80 -6.36
CA ALA A 177 -8.36 -5.43 -7.66
C ALA A 177 -7.80 -6.86 -7.78
N SER A 178 -6.86 -7.23 -6.91
CA SER A 178 -6.26 -8.58 -6.87
C SER A 178 -7.02 -9.57 -5.99
N VAL A 179 -8.15 -9.15 -5.39
CA VAL A 179 -8.95 -10.04 -4.54
C VAL A 179 -9.63 -11.12 -5.39
N GLU A 180 -9.44 -12.36 -4.99
CA GLU A 180 -10.12 -13.54 -5.54
C GLU A 180 -10.86 -14.27 -4.42
N ILE A 181 -12.18 -14.40 -4.52
CA ILE A 181 -13.01 -15.16 -3.58
C ILE A 181 -12.96 -16.65 -3.94
N LYS A 182 -12.80 -17.51 -2.93
CA LYS A 182 -12.68 -18.97 -3.06
C LYS A 182 -14.01 -19.67 -2.86
#